data_a0f465b69d171d9e0a48974b2ff30991
#
_entry.id   a0f465b69d171d9e0a48974b2ff30991
#
_cell.length_a   1.000
_cell.length_b   1.000
_cell.length_c   1.000
_cell.angle_alpha   90.00
_cell.angle_beta   90.00
_cell.angle_gamma   90.00
#
_symmetry.space_group_name_H-M   'P 1'
#
loop_
_entity.id
_entity.type
_entity.pdbx_description
1 polymer ?
#
loop_
_entity_poly.entity_id
_entity_poly.type
_entity_poly.pdbx_seq_one_letter_code
_entity_poly.pdbx_strand_id
1 'polypeptide(L)'
;MSDINEAMIFSAGFGKRMHPLSTKVPKPLLKVNGKPIISYIIEDLINLNFKNIVINTHHLSERFHDELKPYSRTIKIVFEEEILDTGGGFLNAIKRNYFSNLKSPKVLINGDVLWKKTVNSPIKNILRNWNEEKMDLLLCLIKKRYFFGYKGKGDFNLEEPQKEISRLKLERQKDFVFSGLQIIKPKLLQEKNEKKFSMREIFFSNIEKNI
;
A
#
# COMPACT_ATOMS: atom_id res chain seq x y z
N MET A 1 10.81 -18.71 -4.05
CA MET A 1 9.86 -17.59 -4.07
C MET A 1 9.65 -17.18 -2.63
N SER A 2 9.75 -15.90 -2.30
CA SER A 2 9.50 -15.39 -0.95
C SER A 2 8.08 -15.76 -0.53
N ASP A 3 7.92 -16.26 0.70
CA ASP A 3 6.63 -16.74 1.23
C ASP A 3 5.74 -15.57 1.72
N ILE A 4 5.70 -14.50 0.90
CA ILE A 4 4.91 -13.30 1.17
C ILE A 4 3.46 -13.57 0.78
N ASN A 5 2.61 -13.82 1.77
CA ASN A 5 1.20 -14.18 1.58
C ASN A 5 0.25 -13.37 2.48
N GLU A 6 0.75 -12.30 3.10
CA GLU A 6 -0.02 -11.37 3.89
C GLU A 6 0.12 -9.95 3.34
N ALA A 7 -0.98 -9.23 3.26
CA ALA A 7 -1.03 -7.86 2.75
C ALA A 7 -1.87 -6.94 3.63
N MET A 8 -1.64 -5.63 3.50
CA MET A 8 -2.54 -4.60 4.03
C MET A 8 -2.95 -3.63 2.94
N ILE A 9 -4.23 -3.28 2.91
CA ILE A 9 -4.79 -2.27 2.01
C ILE A 9 -5.20 -1.06 2.84
N PHE A 10 -4.60 0.09 2.58
CA PHE A 10 -4.90 1.34 3.28
C PHE A 10 -6.19 1.97 2.77
N SER A 11 -7.20 2.07 3.64
CA SER A 11 -8.55 2.53 3.27
C SER A 11 -9.19 3.49 4.27
N ALA A 12 -8.47 3.93 5.31
CA ALA A 12 -9.00 4.79 6.39
C ALA A 12 -9.14 6.28 6.01
N GLY A 13 -8.72 6.69 4.81
CA GLY A 13 -8.73 8.10 4.39
C GLY A 13 -10.14 8.66 4.09
N PHE A 14 -10.37 9.95 4.37
CA PHE A 14 -11.63 10.64 4.06
C PHE A 14 -11.94 10.82 2.57
N GLY A 15 -10.95 10.69 1.69
CA GLY A 15 -11.16 10.89 0.25
C GLY A 15 -11.57 12.31 -0.16
N LYS A 16 -11.27 13.37 0.63
CA LYS A 16 -11.75 14.75 0.45
C LYS A 16 -11.61 15.31 -0.98
N ARG A 17 -10.57 14.92 -1.71
CA ARG A 17 -10.35 15.34 -3.11
C ARG A 17 -11.39 14.82 -4.10
N MET A 18 -12.17 13.80 -3.71
CA MET A 18 -13.22 13.19 -4.53
C MET A 18 -14.64 13.69 -4.15
N HIS A 19 -14.74 14.73 -3.30
CA HIS A 19 -16.04 15.32 -3.00
C HIS A 19 -16.72 15.87 -4.26
N PRO A 20 -18.06 15.67 -4.41
CA PRO A 20 -19.00 15.10 -3.44
C PRO A 20 -19.10 13.57 -3.45
N LEU A 21 -18.44 12.85 -4.34
CA LEU A 21 -18.59 11.40 -4.50
C LEU A 21 -18.23 10.63 -3.21
N SER A 22 -17.16 11.07 -2.51
CA SER A 22 -16.68 10.41 -1.29
C SER A 22 -17.40 10.81 0.00
N THR A 23 -18.45 11.63 -0.06
CA THR A 23 -19.26 11.98 1.14
C THR A 23 -20.14 10.84 1.60
N LYS A 24 -20.65 10.04 0.65
CA LYS A 24 -21.59 8.94 0.93
C LYS A 24 -20.96 7.55 0.74
N VAL A 25 -19.85 7.46 0.03
CA VAL A 25 -19.16 6.21 -0.27
C VAL A 25 -17.66 6.41 -0.08
N PRO A 26 -16.97 5.61 0.75
CA PRO A 26 -15.51 5.67 0.87
C PRO A 26 -14.83 5.56 -0.49
N LYS A 27 -13.75 6.33 -0.73
CA LYS A 27 -13.07 6.35 -2.02
C LYS A 27 -12.70 4.96 -2.55
N PRO A 28 -12.18 4.00 -1.72
CA PRO A 28 -11.88 2.64 -2.18
C PRO A 28 -13.10 1.83 -2.64
N LEU A 29 -14.30 2.21 -2.18
CA LEU A 29 -15.57 1.58 -2.56
C LEU A 29 -16.27 2.25 -3.74
N LEU A 30 -15.74 3.35 -4.29
CA LEU A 30 -16.24 3.92 -5.53
C LEU A 30 -16.11 2.90 -6.66
N LYS A 31 -17.16 2.79 -7.50
CA LYS A 31 -17.24 1.75 -8.53
C LYS A 31 -16.63 2.24 -9.86
N VAL A 32 -15.78 1.41 -10.43
CA VAL A 32 -15.28 1.54 -11.81
C VAL A 32 -15.70 0.30 -12.57
N ASN A 33 -16.40 0.46 -13.68
CA ASN A 33 -17.01 -0.64 -14.42
C ASN A 33 -17.89 -1.56 -13.54
N GLY A 34 -18.71 -0.95 -12.66
CA GLY A 34 -19.63 -1.67 -11.78
C GLY A 34 -19.01 -2.32 -10.54
N LYS A 35 -17.68 -2.32 -10.38
CA LYS A 35 -16.96 -2.97 -9.28
C LYS A 35 -16.18 -1.97 -8.42
N PRO A 36 -16.20 -2.07 -7.06
CA PRO A 36 -15.40 -1.23 -6.18
C PRO A 36 -13.90 -1.25 -6.55
N ILE A 37 -13.23 -0.10 -6.45
CA ILE A 37 -11.79 0.02 -6.76
C ILE A 37 -10.98 -1.00 -5.94
N ILE A 38 -11.23 -1.10 -4.65
CA ILE A 38 -10.52 -2.02 -3.75
C ILE A 38 -10.68 -3.49 -4.14
N SER A 39 -11.82 -3.87 -4.76
CA SER A 39 -12.08 -5.25 -5.16
C SER A 39 -11.12 -5.73 -6.25
N TYR A 40 -10.64 -4.83 -7.12
CA TYR A 40 -9.61 -5.17 -8.12
C TYR A 40 -8.30 -5.58 -7.45
N ILE A 41 -7.91 -4.88 -6.35
CA ILE A 41 -6.71 -5.17 -5.58
C ILE A 41 -6.87 -6.49 -4.82
N ILE A 42 -8.02 -6.69 -4.15
CA ILE A 42 -8.31 -7.91 -3.36
C ILE A 42 -8.26 -9.15 -4.26
N GLU A 43 -8.93 -9.09 -5.42
CA GLU A 43 -8.94 -10.23 -6.37
C GLU A 43 -7.54 -10.54 -6.91
N ASP A 44 -6.73 -9.52 -7.19
CA ASP A 44 -5.36 -9.70 -7.65
C ASP A 44 -4.50 -10.38 -6.57
N LEU A 45 -4.64 -9.96 -5.29
CA LEU A 45 -3.98 -10.61 -4.16
C LEU A 45 -4.44 -12.05 -3.96
N ILE A 46 -5.76 -12.33 -4.05
CA ILE A 46 -6.31 -13.70 -3.95
C ILE A 46 -5.76 -14.59 -5.06
N ASN A 47 -5.72 -14.11 -6.30
CA ASN A 47 -5.16 -14.82 -7.45
C ASN A 47 -3.66 -15.12 -7.31
N LEU A 48 -2.96 -14.32 -6.50
CA LEU A 48 -1.55 -14.52 -6.12
C LEU A 48 -1.38 -15.34 -4.83
N ASN A 49 -2.46 -16.00 -4.35
CA ASN A 49 -2.49 -16.87 -3.17
C ASN A 49 -2.20 -16.17 -1.83
N PHE A 50 -2.52 -14.86 -1.72
CA PHE A 50 -2.53 -14.19 -0.42
C PHE A 50 -3.63 -14.78 0.47
N LYS A 51 -3.28 -15.14 1.70
CA LYS A 51 -4.17 -15.82 2.65
C LYS A 51 -4.75 -14.90 3.72
N ASN A 52 -4.12 -13.76 3.93
CA ASN A 52 -4.52 -12.77 4.93
C ASN A 52 -4.37 -11.36 4.37
N ILE A 53 -5.48 -10.68 4.14
CA ILE A 53 -5.54 -9.32 3.62
C ILE A 53 -6.19 -8.43 4.67
N VAL A 54 -5.41 -7.56 5.31
CA VAL A 54 -5.87 -6.62 6.32
C VAL A 54 -6.30 -5.32 5.64
N ILE A 55 -7.46 -4.78 6.02
CA ILE A 55 -7.99 -3.53 5.46
C ILE A 55 -8.27 -2.59 6.63
N ASN A 56 -7.55 -1.47 6.75
CA ASN A 56 -7.89 -0.47 7.76
C ASN A 56 -9.01 0.44 7.24
N THR A 57 -9.91 0.79 8.11
CA THR A 57 -11.06 1.64 7.83
C THR A 57 -11.26 2.67 8.93
N HIS A 58 -11.92 3.79 8.61
CA HIS A 58 -12.31 4.81 9.57
C HIS A 58 -13.69 5.38 9.19
N HIS A 59 -13.73 6.29 8.22
CA HIS A 59 -14.95 6.92 7.73
C HIS A 59 -15.85 5.92 7.01
N LEU A 60 -17.13 5.82 7.40
CA LEU A 60 -18.13 4.90 6.82
C LEU A 60 -17.67 3.44 6.80
N SER A 61 -17.04 3.00 7.89
CA SER A 61 -16.46 1.66 8.02
C SER A 61 -17.46 0.52 7.79
N GLU A 62 -18.72 0.71 8.19
CA GLU A 62 -19.81 -0.26 8.01
C GLU A 62 -20.00 -0.65 6.54
N ARG A 63 -19.79 0.29 5.61
CA ARG A 63 -19.92 0.02 4.18
C ARG A 63 -18.91 -0.97 3.64
N PHE A 64 -17.73 -1.06 4.25
CA PHE A 64 -16.73 -2.06 3.85
C PHE A 64 -17.18 -3.48 4.21
N HIS A 65 -17.89 -3.68 5.34
CA HIS A 65 -18.42 -4.99 5.71
C HIS A 65 -19.45 -5.49 4.70
N ASP A 66 -20.33 -4.63 4.23
CA ASP A 66 -21.37 -4.99 3.27
C ASP A 66 -20.78 -5.27 1.86
N GLU A 67 -20.01 -4.33 1.32
CA GLU A 67 -19.48 -4.41 -0.04
C GLU A 67 -18.40 -5.50 -0.18
N LEU A 68 -17.66 -5.83 0.88
CA LEU A 68 -16.58 -6.81 0.85
C LEU A 68 -16.96 -8.19 1.43
N LYS A 69 -18.22 -8.40 1.76
CA LYS A 69 -18.74 -9.70 2.23
C LYS A 69 -18.32 -10.90 1.38
N PRO A 70 -18.26 -10.81 0.03
CA PRO A 70 -17.81 -11.91 -0.81
C PRO A 70 -16.37 -12.39 -0.52
N TYR A 71 -15.53 -11.53 0.07
CA TYR A 71 -14.11 -11.80 0.36
C TYR A 71 -13.85 -12.14 1.83
N SER A 72 -14.89 -12.26 2.67
CA SER A 72 -14.80 -12.38 4.13
C SER A 72 -13.92 -13.52 4.66
N ARG A 73 -13.67 -14.55 3.85
CA ARG A 73 -12.77 -15.67 4.21
C ARG A 73 -11.29 -15.28 4.15
N THR A 74 -10.93 -14.26 3.40
CA THR A 74 -9.53 -13.87 3.13
C THR A 74 -9.18 -12.50 3.69
N ILE A 75 -10.18 -11.63 3.90
CA ILE A 75 -9.99 -10.28 4.41
C ILE A 75 -10.26 -10.18 5.90
N LYS A 76 -9.58 -9.25 6.57
CA LYS A 76 -9.85 -8.81 7.93
C LYS A 76 -9.95 -7.29 7.95
N ILE A 77 -11.02 -6.74 8.48
CA ILE A 77 -11.23 -5.30 8.60
C ILE A 77 -10.79 -4.84 9.98
N VAL A 78 -9.91 -3.83 10.05
CA VAL A 78 -9.49 -3.18 11.28
C VAL A 78 -10.01 -1.76 11.30
N PHE A 79 -10.91 -1.47 12.24
CA PHE A 79 -11.44 -0.12 12.44
C PHE A 79 -10.43 0.73 13.23
N GLU A 80 -10.20 1.95 12.77
CA GLU A 80 -9.44 3.00 13.43
C GLU A 80 -10.41 4.03 13.99
N GLU A 81 -10.40 4.25 15.30
CA GLU A 81 -11.22 5.30 15.94
C GLU A 81 -10.76 6.71 15.52
N GLU A 82 -9.46 6.86 15.28
CA GLU A 82 -8.83 8.06 14.75
C GLU A 82 -8.00 7.68 13.51
N ILE A 83 -7.86 8.59 12.55
CA ILE A 83 -6.99 8.36 11.40
C ILE A 83 -5.52 8.35 11.86
N LEU A 84 -4.87 7.23 11.68
CA LEU A 84 -3.48 6.99 12.11
C LEU A 84 -2.44 7.28 11.01
N ASP A 85 -2.88 7.65 9.80
CA ASP A 85 -2.06 7.67 8.59
C ASP A 85 -1.52 6.27 8.25
N THR A 86 -0.78 6.14 7.16
CA THR A 86 -0.37 4.84 6.61
C THR A 86 0.59 4.07 7.52
N GLY A 87 1.57 4.73 8.12
CA GLY A 87 2.52 4.11 9.05
C GLY A 87 1.87 3.71 10.37
N GLY A 88 1.10 4.62 10.97
CA GLY A 88 0.37 4.34 12.20
C GLY A 88 -0.69 3.26 12.01
N GLY A 89 -1.40 3.25 10.88
CA GLY A 89 -2.38 2.20 10.54
C GLY A 89 -1.75 0.82 10.45
N PHE A 90 -0.59 0.71 9.79
CA PHE A 90 0.15 -0.55 9.72
C PHE A 90 0.67 -1.00 11.09
N LEU A 91 1.24 -0.08 11.88
CA LEU A 91 1.69 -0.38 13.24
C LEU A 91 0.53 -0.81 14.15
N ASN A 92 -0.65 -0.18 14.02
CA ASN A 92 -1.86 -0.56 14.74
C ASN A 92 -2.31 -1.99 14.39
N ALA A 93 -2.31 -2.35 13.10
CA ALA A 93 -2.64 -3.70 12.66
C ALA A 93 -1.64 -4.76 13.21
N ILE A 94 -0.33 -4.42 13.27
CA ILE A 94 0.69 -5.26 13.90
C ILE A 94 0.39 -5.45 15.39
N LYS A 95 0.23 -4.34 16.14
CA LYS A 95 -0.01 -4.37 17.60
C LYS A 95 -1.30 -5.11 17.99
N ARG A 96 -2.30 -5.10 17.11
CA ARG A 96 -3.57 -5.80 17.30
C ARG A 96 -3.57 -7.24 16.75
N ASN A 97 -2.40 -7.78 16.40
CA ASN A 97 -2.20 -9.17 15.93
C ASN A 97 -3.04 -9.56 14.70
N TYR A 98 -3.22 -8.62 13.75
CA TYR A 98 -3.91 -8.91 12.51
C TYR A 98 -3.05 -9.73 11.52
N PHE A 99 -1.73 -9.78 11.73
CA PHE A 99 -0.80 -10.60 10.95
C PHE A 99 -0.33 -11.81 11.74
N SER A 100 -0.17 -12.94 11.06
CA SER A 100 0.21 -14.21 11.69
C SER A 100 1.71 -14.36 11.87
N ASN A 101 2.53 -13.77 10.99
CA ASN A 101 3.99 -13.87 11.02
C ASN A 101 4.66 -12.50 10.86
N LEU A 102 5.10 -11.88 11.95
CA LEU A 102 5.77 -10.58 11.92
C LEU A 102 7.24 -10.64 11.41
N LYS A 103 7.82 -11.81 11.24
CA LYS A 103 9.16 -11.96 10.67
C LYS A 103 9.14 -11.87 9.15
N SER A 104 8.06 -12.33 8.50
CA SER A 104 7.95 -12.25 7.04
C SER A 104 7.51 -10.87 6.58
N PRO A 105 8.00 -10.42 5.39
CA PRO A 105 7.59 -9.16 4.79
C PRO A 105 6.10 -9.09 4.50
N LYS A 106 5.58 -7.87 4.36
CA LYS A 106 4.18 -7.60 4.01
C LYS A 106 4.08 -6.76 2.76
N VAL A 107 3.09 -7.06 1.93
CA VAL A 107 2.69 -6.18 0.83
C VAL A 107 1.73 -5.13 1.38
N LEU A 108 2.05 -3.84 1.19
CA LEU A 108 1.18 -2.74 1.57
C LEU A 108 0.72 -2.00 0.32
N ILE A 109 -0.57 -1.69 0.24
CA ILE A 109 -1.19 -1.12 -0.96
C ILE A 109 -2.17 -0.01 -0.57
N ASN A 110 -2.17 1.11 -1.28
CA ASN A 110 -3.22 2.12 -1.16
C ASN A 110 -4.52 1.59 -1.78
N GLY A 111 -5.63 1.64 -1.04
CA GLY A 111 -6.91 1.08 -1.47
C GLY A 111 -7.64 1.84 -2.58
N ASP A 112 -7.08 2.95 -3.02
CA ASP A 112 -7.66 3.85 -4.02
C ASP A 112 -6.87 3.90 -5.35
N VAL A 113 -6.00 2.91 -5.60
CA VAL A 113 -5.21 2.80 -6.82
C VAL A 113 -5.85 1.82 -7.81
N LEU A 114 -5.75 2.16 -9.08
CA LEU A 114 -6.08 1.27 -10.19
C LEU A 114 -4.89 1.22 -11.13
N TRP A 115 -4.51 0.03 -11.51
CA TRP A 115 -3.48 -0.18 -12.52
C TRP A 115 -4.11 -0.63 -13.84
N LYS A 116 -3.57 -0.14 -14.95
CA LYS A 116 -3.91 -0.69 -16.25
C LYS A 116 -3.52 -2.18 -16.26
N LYS A 117 -4.46 -3.06 -16.61
CA LYS A 117 -4.15 -4.48 -16.81
C LYS A 117 -3.10 -4.60 -17.92
N THR A 118 -1.94 -5.13 -17.55
CA THR A 118 -0.88 -5.59 -18.46
C THR A 118 -0.77 -7.11 -18.33
N VAL A 119 0.13 -7.73 -19.08
CA VAL A 119 0.37 -9.18 -19.01
C VAL A 119 0.72 -9.65 -17.60
N ASN A 120 1.36 -8.80 -16.81
CA ASN A 120 1.69 -9.08 -15.41
C ASN A 120 1.08 -8.00 -14.48
N SER A 121 0.54 -8.44 -13.34
CA SER A 121 0.11 -7.56 -12.28
C SER A 121 1.31 -6.82 -11.65
N PRO A 122 1.19 -5.51 -11.28
CA PRO A 122 2.23 -4.82 -10.53
C PRO A 122 2.60 -5.53 -9.23
N ILE A 123 1.63 -6.17 -8.56
CA ILE A 123 1.90 -6.96 -7.34
C ILE A 123 2.79 -8.15 -7.67
N LYS A 124 2.51 -8.89 -8.75
CA LYS A 124 3.37 -9.99 -9.19
C LYS A 124 4.78 -9.52 -9.53
N ASN A 125 4.90 -8.35 -10.16
CA ASN A 125 6.21 -7.80 -10.52
C ASN A 125 7.03 -7.42 -9.28
N ILE A 126 6.44 -6.75 -8.29
CA ILE A 126 7.18 -6.36 -7.07
C ILE A 126 7.58 -7.59 -6.25
N LEU A 127 6.73 -8.64 -6.19
CA LEU A 127 7.06 -9.92 -5.54
C LEU A 127 8.24 -10.63 -6.20
N ARG A 128 8.30 -10.63 -7.54
CA ARG A 128 9.40 -11.25 -8.30
C ARG A 128 10.73 -10.55 -8.06
N ASN A 129 10.69 -9.24 -7.84
CA ASN A 129 11.88 -8.41 -7.66
C ASN A 129 12.32 -8.29 -6.19
N TRP A 130 11.55 -8.84 -5.24
CA TRP A 130 11.93 -8.85 -3.84
C TRP A 130 13.10 -9.78 -3.56
N ASN A 131 14.10 -9.28 -2.84
CA ASN A 131 15.20 -10.08 -2.32
C ASN A 131 15.27 -9.96 -0.81
N GLU A 132 14.94 -11.06 -0.12
CA GLU A 132 14.83 -11.13 1.36
C GLU A 132 16.14 -10.76 2.08
N GLU A 133 17.29 -11.12 1.50
CA GLU A 133 18.60 -10.90 2.12
C GLU A 133 19.10 -9.46 1.95
N LYS A 134 18.67 -8.81 0.85
CA LYS A 134 19.20 -7.50 0.44
C LYS A 134 18.25 -6.34 0.69
N MET A 135 16.98 -6.62 1.01
CA MET A 135 15.95 -5.59 1.07
C MET A 135 15.17 -5.67 2.38
N ASP A 136 14.94 -4.54 3.01
CA ASP A 136 14.00 -4.36 4.10
C ASP A 136 12.75 -3.59 3.65
N LEU A 137 12.88 -2.85 2.54
CA LEU A 137 11.82 -2.06 1.91
C LEU A 137 12.01 -2.07 0.39
N LEU A 138 10.92 -2.27 -0.36
CA LEU A 138 10.86 -2.14 -1.82
C LEU A 138 9.63 -1.33 -2.23
N LEU A 139 9.82 -0.22 -2.94
CA LEU A 139 8.75 0.65 -3.42
C LEU A 139 8.52 0.45 -4.92
N CYS A 140 7.26 0.36 -5.32
CA CYS A 140 6.90 0.42 -6.73
C CYS A 140 6.77 1.88 -7.17
N LEU A 141 7.65 2.31 -8.07
CA LEU A 141 7.70 3.68 -8.60
C LEU A 141 7.29 3.71 -10.07
N ILE A 142 6.67 4.81 -10.47
CA ILE A 142 6.24 5.07 -11.85
C ILE A 142 6.83 6.40 -12.28
N LYS A 143 7.40 6.48 -13.50
CA LYS A 143 7.82 7.77 -14.08
C LYS A 143 6.62 8.71 -14.20
N LYS A 144 6.76 9.96 -13.79
CA LYS A 144 5.66 10.97 -13.78
C LYS A 144 4.85 11.00 -15.08
N ARG A 145 5.53 10.90 -16.23
CA ARG A 145 4.88 10.92 -17.56
C ARG A 145 3.90 9.77 -17.82
N TYR A 146 4.00 8.67 -17.05
CA TYR A 146 3.11 7.50 -17.17
C TYR A 146 2.04 7.46 -16.08
N PHE A 147 2.07 8.40 -15.13
CA PHE A 147 1.08 8.47 -14.07
C PHE A 147 -0.08 9.37 -14.52
N PHE A 148 -1.18 8.77 -14.94
CA PHE A 148 -2.33 9.48 -15.49
C PHE A 148 -2.89 10.53 -14.52
N GLY A 149 -3.05 11.77 -14.99
CA GLY A 149 -3.62 12.88 -14.21
C GLY A 149 -2.71 13.45 -13.11
N TYR A 150 -1.46 12.99 -12.98
CA TYR A 150 -0.54 13.49 -11.96
C TYR A 150 0.00 14.89 -12.31
N LYS A 151 -0.22 15.85 -11.41
CA LYS A 151 0.25 17.24 -11.53
C LYS A 151 1.29 17.62 -10.46
N GLY A 152 1.76 16.65 -9.67
CA GLY A 152 2.68 16.87 -8.56
C GLY A 152 4.15 17.00 -9.01
N LYS A 153 5.01 17.29 -8.02
CA LYS A 153 6.46 17.45 -8.23
C LYS A 153 7.25 16.15 -8.30
N GLY A 154 6.60 14.99 -8.11
CA GLY A 154 7.23 13.68 -7.92
C GLY A 154 7.53 13.39 -6.46
N ASP A 155 7.97 12.16 -6.18
CA ASP A 155 8.29 11.71 -4.82
C ASP A 155 9.77 11.38 -4.66
N PHE A 156 10.39 10.75 -5.66
CA PHE A 156 11.76 10.23 -5.61
C PHE A 156 12.49 10.36 -6.94
N ASN A 157 13.81 10.20 -6.87
CA ASN A 157 14.68 9.83 -7.99
C ASN A 157 15.33 8.48 -7.71
N LEU A 158 15.97 7.92 -8.72
CA LEU A 158 16.72 6.67 -8.65
C LEU A 158 18.19 6.92 -8.97
N GLU A 159 19.10 6.19 -8.33
CA GLU A 159 20.54 6.23 -8.67
C GLU A 159 20.76 5.74 -10.11
N GLU A 160 20.06 4.66 -10.48
CA GLU A 160 20.17 4.04 -11.80
C GLU A 160 18.78 3.89 -12.45
N PRO A 161 18.20 4.98 -13.00
CA PRO A 161 16.81 5.02 -13.47
C PRO A 161 16.51 4.13 -14.69
N GLN A 162 17.54 3.53 -15.29
CA GLN A 162 17.44 2.56 -16.39
C GLN A 162 17.30 1.12 -15.89
N LYS A 163 17.65 0.82 -14.63
CA LYS A 163 17.51 -0.52 -14.04
C LYS A 163 16.09 -0.77 -13.52
N GLU A 164 15.67 -2.03 -13.54
CA GLU A 164 14.39 -2.45 -12.95
C GLU A 164 14.38 -2.27 -11.42
N ILE A 165 15.53 -2.51 -10.77
CA ILE A 165 15.78 -2.27 -9.34
C ILE A 165 16.90 -1.24 -9.20
N SER A 166 16.66 -0.23 -8.38
CA SER A 166 17.63 0.82 -8.08
C SER A 166 17.41 1.38 -6.68
N ARG A 167 18.46 1.91 -6.09
CA ARG A 167 18.35 2.67 -4.83
C ARG A 167 17.62 3.97 -5.05
N LEU A 168 16.90 4.41 -4.01
CA LEU A 168 16.21 5.69 -3.99
C LEU A 168 17.23 6.81 -3.76
N LYS A 169 16.98 7.96 -4.41
CA LYS A 169 17.79 9.18 -4.27
C LYS A 169 16.91 10.35 -3.91
N LEU A 170 17.34 11.14 -2.92
CA LEU A 170 16.69 12.38 -2.52
C LEU A 170 17.30 13.54 -3.27
N GLU A 171 16.56 14.13 -4.20
CA GLU A 171 16.96 15.30 -4.99
C GLU A 171 15.83 16.32 -5.05
N ARG A 172 16.17 17.55 -5.46
CA ARG A 172 15.16 18.62 -5.64
C ARG A 172 14.19 18.33 -6.76
N GLN A 173 14.71 17.89 -7.92
CA GLN A 173 13.88 17.44 -9.04
C GLN A 173 13.59 15.97 -8.86
N LYS A 174 12.34 15.57 -9.01
CA LYS A 174 11.86 14.20 -8.75
C LYS A 174 11.09 13.71 -9.96
N ASP A 175 11.57 12.64 -10.59
CA ASP A 175 11.00 12.12 -11.83
C ASP A 175 10.09 10.92 -11.64
N PHE A 176 10.05 10.36 -10.44
CA PHE A 176 9.25 9.19 -10.10
C PHE A 176 8.22 9.51 -9.04
N VAL A 177 7.08 8.82 -9.14
CA VAL A 177 5.95 8.89 -8.22
C VAL A 177 5.78 7.54 -7.56
N PHE A 178 5.58 7.52 -6.25
CA PHE A 178 5.22 6.31 -5.51
C PHE A 178 3.80 5.87 -5.91
N SER A 179 3.68 4.65 -6.40
CA SER A 179 2.42 4.11 -6.90
C SER A 179 1.42 3.70 -5.82
N GLY A 180 1.82 3.76 -4.55
CA GLY A 180 1.02 3.24 -3.44
C GLY A 180 1.18 1.73 -3.21
N LEU A 181 2.15 1.06 -3.86
CA LEU A 181 2.46 -0.36 -3.69
C LEU A 181 3.88 -0.53 -3.18
N GLN A 182 4.07 -1.34 -2.12
CA GLN A 182 5.36 -1.61 -1.51
C GLN A 182 5.42 -2.97 -0.84
N ILE A 183 6.65 -3.46 -0.62
CA ILE A 183 6.95 -4.58 0.28
C ILE A 183 7.79 -4.04 1.43
N ILE A 184 7.50 -4.45 2.66
CA ILE A 184 8.21 -3.99 3.85
C ILE A 184 8.35 -5.11 4.87
N LYS A 185 9.51 -5.19 5.53
CA LYS A 185 9.67 -5.98 6.75
C LYS A 185 9.12 -5.22 7.94
N PRO A 186 8.22 -5.81 8.76
CA PRO A 186 7.64 -5.17 9.95
C PRO A 186 8.67 -4.63 10.94
N LYS A 187 9.88 -5.21 10.97
CA LYS A 187 10.97 -4.76 11.86
C LYS A 187 11.32 -3.27 11.72
N LEU A 188 11.10 -2.66 10.55
CA LEU A 188 11.36 -1.24 10.32
C LEU A 188 10.45 -0.30 11.13
N LEU A 189 9.39 -0.84 11.74
CA LEU A 189 8.48 -0.08 12.59
C LEU A 189 8.66 -0.38 14.09
N GLN A 190 9.57 -1.28 14.49
CA GLN A 190 9.69 -1.72 15.89
C GLN A 190 10.05 -0.60 16.86
N GLU A 191 10.84 0.39 16.41
CA GLU A 191 11.25 1.54 17.22
C GLU A 191 10.25 2.71 17.21
N LYS A 192 9.18 2.60 16.42
CA LYS A 192 8.16 3.66 16.33
C LYS A 192 7.20 3.59 17.50
N ASN A 193 7.20 4.67 18.28
CA ASN A 193 6.29 4.84 19.45
C ASN A 193 5.09 5.73 19.11
N GLU A 194 5.18 6.54 18.05
CA GLU A 194 4.10 7.43 17.65
C GLU A 194 2.88 6.63 17.18
N LYS A 195 1.70 7.08 17.63
CA LYS A 195 0.43 6.47 17.23
C LYS A 195 0.08 6.82 15.78
N LYS A 196 0.39 8.04 15.35
CA LYS A 196 0.02 8.59 14.03
C LYS A 196 1.24 9.09 13.28
N PHE A 197 1.58 8.42 12.18
CA PHE A 197 2.67 8.82 11.30
C PHE A 197 2.48 8.24 9.88
N SER A 198 3.16 8.86 8.92
CA SER A 198 3.12 8.41 7.52
C SER A 198 4.20 7.37 7.23
N MET A 199 3.90 6.39 6.37
CA MET A 199 4.94 5.49 5.83
C MET A 199 6.08 6.25 5.14
N ARG A 200 5.85 7.47 4.65
CA ARG A 200 6.90 8.31 4.07
C ARG A 200 8.03 8.59 5.06
N GLU A 201 7.76 8.70 6.35
CA GLU A 201 8.79 8.89 7.37
C GLU A 201 9.75 7.68 7.43
N ILE A 202 9.19 6.47 7.29
CA ILE A 202 10.00 5.24 7.20
C ILE A 202 10.85 5.26 5.92
N PHE A 203 10.28 5.70 4.79
CA PHE A 203 11.04 5.78 3.54
C PHE A 203 12.24 6.71 3.67
N PHE A 204 12.02 7.95 4.12
CA PHE A 204 13.08 8.94 4.23
C PHE A 204 14.15 8.56 5.25
N SER A 205 13.76 8.09 6.44
CA SER A 205 14.72 7.68 7.46
C SER A 205 15.63 6.52 7.01
N ASN A 206 15.12 5.61 6.16
CA ASN A 206 15.92 4.51 5.63
C ASN A 206 16.81 4.93 4.46
N ILE A 207 16.38 5.87 3.61
CA ILE A 207 17.23 6.44 2.55
C ILE A 207 18.41 7.18 3.18
N GLU A 208 18.19 7.99 4.22
CA GLU A 208 19.25 8.72 4.92
C GLU A 208 20.29 7.81 5.61
N LYS A 209 19.86 6.64 6.08
CA LYS A 209 20.74 5.63 6.69
C LYS A 209 21.45 4.73 5.68
N ASN A 210 21.22 4.89 4.37
CA ASN A 210 21.72 4.03 3.30
C ASN A 210 21.34 2.53 3.47
N ILE A 211 20.17 2.27 4.04
CA ILE A 211 19.64 0.92 4.27
C ILE A 211 18.68 0.53 3.14
#